data_5d960018ea1a8923a4626fef775bcc67
#
_entry.id   5d960018ea1a8923a4626fef775bcc67
#
_cell.length_a   1.000
_cell.length_b   1.000
_cell.length_c   1.000
_cell.angle_alpha   90.00
_cell.angle_beta   90.00
_cell.angle_gamma   90.00
#
_symmetry.space_group_name_H-M   'P 1'
#
loop_
_entity.id
_entity.type
_entity.pdbx_description
1 polymer ?
#
loop_
_entity_poly.entity_id
_entity_poly.type
_entity_poly.pdbx_seq_one_letter_code
_entity_poly.pdbx_strand_id
1 'polypeptide(L)'
;FYADIDFPFLKGLNYRMNFSQNLIENKIYNFNKWGANFTGSGSKENNSEYNWTVDNILSYKNKFGKHAINATFVYGVEKRQYEMTKAGATNFSNDILGYNKLDAGQADLQTAKSGAWTESSLYTMLRAIYTFNDKYIVTGTVRRDGFSGFGKNHKFGVFPSAALAWRISEEDFFKNNVDWMENLKLRLSYGQNGNRTVGRYQTMAQMGAGVGSVKVDDSTVNAGYLFGDGVSA
;
A
#
# COMPACT_ATOMS: atom_id res chain seq x y z
N PHE A 1 -2.86 -16.82 7.21
CA PHE A 1 -3.92 -17.83 7.31
C PHE A 1 -4.74 -17.80 6.03
N TYR A 2 -5.25 -18.97 5.62
CA TYR A 2 -6.21 -19.02 4.51
C TYR A 2 -7.27 -20.11 4.80
N ALA A 3 -8.42 -19.92 4.21
CA ALA A 3 -9.46 -20.92 4.11
C ALA A 3 -9.80 -21.11 2.64
N ASP A 4 -9.98 -22.35 2.20
CA ASP A 4 -10.28 -22.70 0.82
C ASP A 4 -11.46 -23.67 0.82
N ILE A 5 -12.54 -23.32 0.12
CA ILE A 5 -13.82 -24.03 0.18
C ILE A 5 -14.30 -24.29 -1.25
N ASP A 6 -14.35 -25.56 -1.62
CA ASP A 6 -15.01 -26.00 -2.84
C ASP A 6 -16.49 -26.30 -2.57
N PHE A 7 -17.38 -25.79 -3.40
CA PHE A 7 -18.81 -25.98 -3.25
C PHE A 7 -19.28 -27.24 -4.02
N PRO A 8 -19.67 -28.33 -3.34
CA PRO A 8 -20.03 -29.58 -3.99
C PRO A 8 -21.31 -29.49 -4.86
N PHE A 9 -22.22 -28.55 -4.53
CA PHE A 9 -23.46 -28.33 -5.26
C PHE A 9 -23.28 -27.57 -6.57
N LEU A 10 -22.15 -26.86 -6.78
CA LEU A 10 -21.83 -26.14 -7.99
C LEU A 10 -20.40 -26.43 -8.41
N LYS A 11 -20.24 -27.45 -9.25
CA LYS A 11 -18.93 -27.87 -9.74
C LYS A 11 -18.16 -26.71 -10.37
N GLY A 12 -16.96 -26.48 -9.88
CA GLY A 12 -16.07 -25.41 -10.35
C GLY A 12 -16.19 -24.09 -9.60
N LEU A 13 -17.11 -23.97 -8.62
CA LEU A 13 -17.15 -22.85 -7.71
C LEU A 13 -16.24 -23.10 -6.51
N ASN A 14 -15.35 -22.16 -6.26
CA ASN A 14 -14.41 -22.14 -5.13
C ASN A 14 -14.42 -20.76 -4.47
N TYR A 15 -14.38 -20.77 -3.14
CA TYR A 15 -14.17 -19.56 -2.35
C TYR A 15 -12.90 -19.71 -1.54
N ARG A 16 -12.03 -18.71 -1.64
CA ARG A 16 -10.80 -18.62 -0.85
C ARG A 16 -10.75 -17.31 -0.09
N MET A 17 -10.53 -17.41 1.22
CA MET A 17 -10.20 -16.29 2.08
C MET A 17 -8.73 -16.34 2.44
N ASN A 18 -8.01 -15.25 2.25
CA ASN A 18 -6.65 -15.06 2.76
C ASN A 18 -6.65 -13.97 3.82
N PHE A 19 -6.02 -14.24 4.94
CA PHE A 19 -5.70 -13.25 5.96
C PHE A 19 -4.19 -13.21 6.15
N SER A 20 -3.61 -12.04 6.00
CA SER A 20 -2.20 -11.79 6.29
C SER A 20 -2.05 -10.65 7.28
N GLN A 21 -1.06 -10.76 8.14
CA GLN A 21 -0.64 -9.68 9.03
C GLN A 21 0.89 -9.63 9.08
N ASN A 22 1.40 -8.44 9.23
CA ASN A 22 2.83 -8.19 9.36
C ASN A 22 3.05 -7.10 10.41
N LEU A 23 3.95 -7.38 11.35
CA LEU A 23 4.42 -6.45 12.36
C LEU A 23 5.91 -6.22 12.12
N ILE A 24 6.29 -4.98 11.90
CA ILE A 24 7.68 -4.55 11.73
C ILE A 24 8.02 -3.62 12.88
N GLU A 25 9.02 -3.98 13.66
CA GLU A 25 9.58 -3.13 14.71
C GLU A 25 11.02 -2.79 14.36
N ASN A 26 11.31 -1.50 14.27
CA ASN A 26 12.66 -0.99 14.04
C ASN A 26 13.12 -0.18 15.26
N LYS A 27 14.32 -0.49 15.73
CA LYS A 27 14.99 0.25 16.81
C LYS A 27 16.29 0.82 16.28
N ILE A 28 16.37 2.13 16.22
CA ILE A 28 17.53 2.86 15.68
C ILE A 28 18.13 3.68 16.80
N TYR A 29 19.29 3.25 17.27
CA TYR A 29 19.97 3.87 18.40
C TYR A 29 21.34 4.36 17.94
N ASN A 30 21.60 5.64 18.15
CA ASN A 30 22.83 6.29 17.74
C ASN A 30 23.45 7.02 18.94
N PHE A 31 24.77 6.97 19.02
CA PHE A 31 25.54 7.78 19.96
C PHE A 31 26.87 8.17 19.33
N ASN A 32 27.13 9.48 19.30
CA ASN A 32 28.39 10.04 18.87
C ASN A 32 29.14 10.51 20.13
N LYS A 33 30.30 9.94 20.33
CA LYS A 33 31.14 10.25 21.49
C LYS A 33 31.71 11.66 21.43
N TRP A 34 32.28 12.10 22.54
CA TRP A 34 33.01 13.34 22.64
C TRP A 34 34.17 13.40 21.64
N GLY A 35 34.44 14.61 21.16
CA GLY A 35 35.58 14.95 20.31
C GLY A 35 36.11 16.33 20.72
N ALA A 36 37.18 16.76 20.07
CA ALA A 36 37.88 18.01 20.43
C ALA A 36 36.98 19.27 20.44
N ASN A 37 35.95 19.28 19.57
CA ASN A 37 35.00 20.40 19.45
C ASN A 37 33.53 19.95 19.54
N PHE A 38 33.26 18.80 20.17
CA PHE A 38 31.95 18.18 20.18
C PHE A 38 31.69 17.43 21.50
N THR A 39 30.61 17.75 22.17
CA THR A 39 30.26 17.24 23.50
C THR A 39 29.36 16.01 23.52
N GLY A 40 29.26 15.34 22.38
CA GLY A 40 28.47 14.13 22.23
C GLY A 40 27.01 14.37 21.87
N SER A 41 26.42 13.43 21.16
CA SER A 41 24.98 13.38 20.86
C SER A 41 24.46 11.95 20.93
N GLY A 42 23.25 11.78 21.40
CA GLY A 42 22.59 10.49 21.45
C GLY A 42 21.14 10.54 20.98
N SER A 43 20.66 9.46 20.38
CA SER A 43 19.24 9.32 20.06
C SER A 43 18.78 7.87 20.11
N LYS A 44 17.51 7.69 20.46
CA LYS A 44 16.75 6.45 20.34
C LYS A 44 15.50 6.71 19.54
N GLU A 45 15.29 5.90 18.52
CA GLU A 45 14.07 5.91 17.72
C GLU A 45 13.50 4.50 17.67
N ASN A 46 12.23 4.37 18.05
CA ASN A 46 11.47 3.14 17.97
C ASN A 46 10.32 3.36 17.00
N ASN A 47 10.25 2.53 15.97
CA ASN A 47 9.19 2.57 14.95
C ASN A 47 8.46 1.24 14.95
N SER A 48 7.15 1.26 14.91
CA SER A 48 6.33 0.09 14.66
C SER A 48 5.42 0.30 13.46
N GLU A 49 5.33 -0.69 12.59
CA GLU A 49 4.38 -0.72 11.48
C GLU A 49 3.58 -2.02 11.57
N TYR A 50 2.28 -1.90 11.70
CA TYR A 50 1.35 -3.03 11.71
C TYR A 50 0.45 -2.99 10.49
N ASN A 51 0.53 -4.03 9.68
CA ASN A 51 -0.23 -4.17 8.45
C ASN A 51 -1.06 -5.43 8.51
N TRP A 52 -2.31 -5.36 8.07
CA TRP A 52 -3.12 -6.54 7.82
C TRP A 52 -3.92 -6.42 6.54
N THR A 53 -4.15 -7.55 5.90
CA THR A 53 -4.93 -7.66 4.66
C THR A 53 -5.88 -8.84 4.76
N VAL A 54 -7.09 -8.65 4.30
CA VAL A 54 -8.08 -9.72 4.10
C VAL A 54 -8.50 -9.72 2.64
N ASP A 55 -8.31 -10.84 1.96
CA ASP A 55 -8.76 -11.08 0.60
C ASP A 55 -9.84 -12.15 0.58
N ASN A 56 -10.96 -11.83 -0.05
CA ASN A 56 -12.03 -12.77 -0.37
C ASN A 56 -12.05 -12.99 -1.88
N ILE A 57 -11.84 -14.21 -2.30
CA ILE A 57 -11.71 -14.60 -3.71
C ILE A 57 -12.76 -15.63 -4.02
N LEU A 58 -13.71 -15.30 -4.87
CA LEU A 58 -14.70 -16.23 -5.41
C LEU A 58 -14.33 -16.54 -6.85
N SER A 59 -14.11 -17.82 -7.14
CA SER A 59 -13.70 -18.30 -8.46
C SER A 59 -14.71 -19.31 -8.99
N TYR A 60 -15.07 -19.17 -10.26
CA TYR A 60 -15.87 -20.15 -10.96
C TYR A 60 -15.18 -20.57 -12.24
N LYS A 61 -14.92 -21.86 -12.40
CA LYS A 61 -14.28 -22.43 -13.59
C LYS A 61 -15.07 -23.65 -14.07
N ASN A 62 -15.53 -23.56 -15.29
CA ASN A 62 -16.27 -24.68 -15.89
C ASN A 62 -16.06 -24.74 -17.40
N LYS A 63 -16.26 -25.94 -17.99
CA LYS A 63 -16.18 -26.18 -19.42
C LYS A 63 -17.42 -26.93 -19.88
N PHE A 64 -18.12 -26.37 -20.86
CA PHE A 64 -19.34 -26.90 -21.47
C PHE A 64 -19.05 -27.14 -22.95
N GLY A 65 -18.71 -28.38 -23.33
CA GLY A 65 -18.31 -28.69 -24.67
C GLY A 65 -17.12 -27.85 -25.15
N LYS A 66 -17.33 -27.00 -26.15
CA LYS A 66 -16.31 -26.09 -26.71
C LYS A 66 -16.17 -24.77 -25.98
N HIS A 67 -16.98 -24.51 -24.96
CA HIS A 67 -17.02 -23.26 -24.18
C HIS A 67 -16.39 -23.47 -22.82
N ALA A 68 -15.35 -22.71 -22.48
CA ALA A 68 -14.79 -22.69 -21.15
C ALA A 68 -14.90 -21.27 -20.56
N ILE A 69 -15.35 -21.20 -19.32
CA ILE A 69 -15.52 -19.96 -18.57
C ILE A 69 -14.64 -20.04 -17.31
N ASN A 70 -13.90 -18.96 -17.05
CA ASN A 70 -13.21 -18.76 -15.79
C ASN A 70 -13.51 -17.34 -15.31
N ALA A 71 -14.30 -17.22 -14.24
CA ALA A 71 -14.67 -15.95 -13.64
C ALA A 71 -14.05 -15.88 -12.24
N THR A 72 -13.54 -14.72 -11.87
CA THR A 72 -12.97 -14.46 -10.55
C THR A 72 -13.46 -13.11 -10.04
N PHE A 73 -14.02 -13.12 -8.84
CA PHE A 73 -14.36 -11.92 -8.09
C PHE A 73 -13.43 -11.84 -6.87
N VAL A 74 -12.86 -10.67 -6.65
CA VAL A 74 -12.01 -10.39 -5.49
C VAL A 74 -12.58 -9.19 -4.74
N TYR A 75 -12.65 -9.31 -3.43
CA TYR A 75 -12.91 -8.21 -2.51
C TYR A 75 -11.83 -8.23 -1.43
N GLY A 76 -11.03 -7.17 -1.37
CA GLY A 76 -9.92 -7.07 -0.45
C GLY A 76 -9.94 -5.77 0.36
N VAL A 77 -9.52 -5.88 1.60
CA VAL A 77 -9.34 -4.76 2.54
C VAL A 77 -7.95 -4.84 3.14
N GLU A 78 -7.27 -3.72 3.14
CA GLU A 78 -5.94 -3.55 3.75
C GLU A 78 -5.99 -2.39 4.74
N LYS A 79 -5.32 -2.55 5.88
CA LYS A 79 -5.06 -1.46 6.82
C LYS A 79 -3.60 -1.48 7.22
N ARG A 80 -3.00 -0.27 7.24
CA ARG A 80 -1.63 -0.05 7.68
C ARG A 80 -1.61 1.01 8.76
N GLN A 81 -0.88 0.75 9.83
CA GLN A 81 -0.71 1.64 10.97
C GLN A 81 0.79 1.76 11.26
N TYR A 82 1.21 2.97 11.50
CA TYR A 82 2.60 3.28 11.82
C TYR A 82 2.65 4.20 13.02
N GLU A 83 3.57 3.93 13.91
CA GLU A 83 3.88 4.77 15.05
C GLU A 83 5.41 4.93 15.18
N MET A 84 5.83 6.09 15.59
CA MET A 84 7.23 6.41 15.82
C MET A 84 7.37 7.26 17.07
N THR A 85 8.36 6.91 17.89
CA THR A 85 8.81 7.73 19.01
C THR A 85 10.33 7.87 18.94
N LYS A 86 10.81 9.10 19.04
CA LYS A 86 12.24 9.42 19.06
C LYS A 86 12.56 10.33 20.23
N ALA A 87 13.56 9.95 20.99
CA ALA A 87 14.19 10.80 21.99
C ALA A 87 15.64 11.10 21.59
N GLY A 88 16.12 12.27 21.88
CA GLY A 88 17.50 12.67 21.61
C GLY A 88 18.01 13.66 22.63
N ALA A 89 19.32 13.72 22.76
CA ALA A 89 20.00 14.70 23.61
C ALA A 89 21.40 14.99 23.08
N THR A 90 21.93 16.15 23.43
CA THR A 90 23.30 16.57 23.12
C THR A 90 23.95 17.12 24.37
N ASN A 91 25.24 17.38 24.30
CA ASN A 91 26.05 17.95 25.38
C ASN A 91 25.98 17.10 26.67
N PHE A 92 26.50 15.86 26.57
CA PHE A 92 26.56 14.92 27.67
C PHE A 92 27.71 15.28 28.64
N SER A 93 27.51 15.12 29.95
CA SER A 93 28.56 15.26 30.95
C SER A 93 29.59 14.13 30.91
N ASN A 94 29.23 12.95 30.41
CA ASN A 94 30.09 11.82 30.12
C ASN A 94 29.46 10.91 29.04
N ASP A 95 30.26 10.05 28.45
CA ASP A 95 29.83 9.16 27.34
C ASP A 95 29.68 7.67 27.73
N ILE A 96 29.83 7.35 29.03
CA ILE A 96 29.89 5.96 29.51
C ILE A 96 28.61 5.18 29.19
N LEU A 97 27.44 5.77 29.39
CA LEU A 97 26.15 5.11 29.19
C LEU A 97 25.59 5.32 27.78
N GLY A 98 26.16 6.24 26.98
CA GLY A 98 25.79 6.51 25.61
C GLY A 98 24.28 6.75 25.46
N TYR A 99 23.69 6.12 24.45
CA TYR A 99 22.24 6.20 24.18
C TYR A 99 21.37 5.55 25.28
N ASN A 100 21.94 4.82 26.25
CA ASN A 100 21.16 4.20 27.32
C ASN A 100 20.74 5.19 28.43
N LYS A 101 21.31 6.39 28.44
CA LYS A 101 20.94 7.45 29.38
C LYS A 101 20.92 8.82 28.69
N LEU A 102 19.86 9.06 27.93
CA LEU A 102 19.68 10.30 27.16
C LEU A 102 19.43 11.51 28.11
N ASP A 103 18.82 11.27 29.23
CA ASP A 103 18.59 12.30 30.26
C ASP A 103 19.90 12.79 30.96
N ALA A 104 21.05 12.18 30.69
CA ALA A 104 22.36 12.70 31.08
C ALA A 104 22.87 13.82 30.15
N GLY A 105 22.24 14.05 29.02
CA GLY A 105 22.50 15.22 28.19
C GLY A 105 21.90 16.48 28.77
N GLN A 106 22.36 17.65 28.31
CA GLN A 106 21.91 18.94 28.76
C GLN A 106 20.39 19.10 28.66
N ALA A 107 19.72 19.50 29.75
CA ALA A 107 18.25 19.43 29.85
C ALA A 107 17.49 20.23 28.79
N ASP A 108 17.98 21.41 28.43
CA ASP A 108 17.41 22.29 27.41
C ASP A 108 17.73 21.84 25.98
N LEU A 109 18.61 20.86 25.79
CA LEU A 109 18.96 20.25 24.50
C LEU A 109 18.37 18.83 24.32
N GLN A 110 17.53 18.42 25.25
CA GLN A 110 16.76 17.17 25.11
C GLN A 110 15.61 17.37 24.15
N THR A 111 15.36 16.37 23.31
CA THR A 111 14.32 16.40 22.28
C THR A 111 13.44 15.16 22.36
N ALA A 112 12.14 15.36 22.18
CA ALA A 112 11.16 14.30 21.98
C ALA A 112 10.37 14.55 20.70
N LYS A 113 10.21 13.52 19.88
CA LYS A 113 9.40 13.55 18.68
C LYS A 113 8.53 12.30 18.62
N SER A 114 7.32 12.45 18.13
CA SER A 114 6.44 11.33 17.85
C SER A 114 5.73 11.57 16.52
N GLY A 115 5.33 10.48 15.89
CA GLY A 115 4.54 10.52 14.66
C GLY A 115 3.70 9.25 14.55
N ALA A 116 2.52 9.40 14.02
CA ALA A 116 1.64 8.28 13.75
C ALA A 116 0.83 8.54 12.48
N TRP A 117 0.52 7.47 11.76
CA TRP A 117 -0.40 7.53 10.64
C TRP A 117 -1.15 6.21 10.47
N THR A 118 -2.33 6.31 9.91
CA THR A 118 -3.14 5.15 9.54
C THR A 118 -3.63 5.34 8.12
N GLU A 119 -3.54 4.29 7.31
CA GLU A 119 -4.12 4.26 5.98
C GLU A 119 -4.91 2.98 5.76
N SER A 120 -5.93 3.06 4.93
CA SER A 120 -6.77 1.93 4.57
C SER A 120 -6.99 1.92 3.07
N SER A 121 -7.00 0.73 2.50
CA SER A 121 -7.31 0.49 1.10
C SER A 121 -8.43 -0.54 1.00
N LEU A 122 -9.28 -0.37 0.01
CA LEU A 122 -10.33 -1.31 -0.33
C LEU A 122 -10.29 -1.52 -1.83
N TYR A 123 -10.33 -2.77 -2.27
CA TYR A 123 -10.37 -3.05 -3.69
C TYR A 123 -11.39 -4.15 -4.02
N THR A 124 -11.99 -3.99 -5.18
CA THR A 124 -12.84 -5.00 -5.79
C THR A 124 -12.38 -5.25 -7.21
N MET A 125 -12.36 -6.49 -7.63
CA MET A 125 -12.02 -6.88 -8.99
C MET A 125 -12.99 -7.95 -9.50
N LEU A 126 -13.48 -7.76 -10.71
CA LEU A 126 -14.15 -8.79 -11.46
C LEU A 126 -13.33 -9.08 -12.73
N ARG A 127 -12.98 -10.34 -12.93
CA ARG A 127 -12.31 -10.83 -14.13
C ARG A 127 -13.10 -11.99 -14.73
N ALA A 128 -13.33 -11.95 -16.02
CA ALA A 128 -13.93 -13.05 -16.76
C ALA A 128 -13.02 -13.42 -17.94
N ILE A 129 -12.75 -14.70 -18.09
CA ILE A 129 -12.04 -15.28 -19.22
C ILE A 129 -13.00 -16.27 -19.88
N TYR A 130 -13.27 -16.02 -21.14
CA TYR A 130 -14.04 -16.94 -21.97
C TYR A 130 -13.13 -17.52 -23.04
N THR A 131 -13.15 -18.85 -23.17
CA THR A 131 -12.38 -19.56 -24.18
C THR A 131 -13.34 -20.39 -25.04
N PHE A 132 -13.27 -20.19 -26.35
CA PHE A 132 -14.02 -20.93 -27.30
C PHE A 132 -13.12 -21.89 -28.09
N ASN A 133 -13.52 -23.15 -28.11
CA ASN A 133 -12.86 -24.26 -28.86
C ASN A 133 -11.34 -24.36 -28.54
N ASP A 134 -10.94 -23.99 -27.35
CA ASP A 134 -9.53 -23.87 -26.90
C ASP A 134 -8.64 -22.96 -27.78
N LYS A 135 -9.21 -22.27 -28.78
CA LYS A 135 -8.55 -21.44 -29.79
C LYS A 135 -8.68 -19.96 -29.52
N TYR A 136 -9.89 -19.46 -29.23
CA TYR A 136 -10.20 -18.05 -29.09
C TYR A 136 -10.44 -17.69 -27.63
N ILE A 137 -9.72 -16.71 -27.13
CA ILE A 137 -9.78 -16.33 -25.71
C ILE A 137 -10.12 -14.85 -25.62
N VAL A 138 -11.18 -14.53 -24.89
CA VAL A 138 -11.57 -13.17 -24.53
C VAL A 138 -11.40 -13.00 -23.03
N THR A 139 -10.74 -11.93 -22.60
CA THR A 139 -10.59 -11.60 -21.19
C THR A 139 -11.09 -10.19 -20.95
N GLY A 140 -11.97 -10.02 -19.96
CA GLY A 140 -12.38 -8.72 -19.43
C GLY A 140 -12.05 -8.63 -17.97
N THR A 141 -11.55 -7.47 -17.53
CA THR A 141 -11.29 -7.21 -16.11
C THR A 141 -11.73 -5.79 -15.78
N VAL A 142 -12.40 -5.63 -14.65
CA VAL A 142 -12.69 -4.32 -14.05
C VAL A 142 -12.19 -4.36 -12.62
N ARG A 143 -11.33 -3.41 -12.25
CA ARG A 143 -10.83 -3.24 -10.90
C ARG A 143 -11.23 -1.86 -10.39
N ARG A 144 -11.73 -1.81 -9.17
CA ARG A 144 -12.03 -0.59 -8.44
C ARG A 144 -11.17 -0.56 -7.18
N ASP A 145 -10.34 0.46 -7.06
CA ASP A 145 -9.45 0.67 -5.91
C ASP A 145 -9.87 1.92 -5.15
N GLY A 146 -9.99 1.79 -3.83
CA GLY A 146 -10.23 2.87 -2.91
C GLY A 146 -9.04 3.06 -1.97
N PHE A 147 -8.73 4.31 -1.64
CA PHE A 147 -7.66 4.66 -0.74
C PHE A 147 -8.06 5.81 0.20
N SER A 148 -7.80 5.66 1.50
CA SER A 148 -8.16 6.64 2.51
C SER A 148 -7.48 7.99 2.34
N GLY A 149 -6.27 8.00 1.73
CA GLY A 149 -5.48 9.22 1.49
C GLY A 149 -5.94 10.06 0.31
N PHE A 150 -6.87 9.58 -0.52
CA PHE A 150 -7.45 10.36 -1.62
C PHE A 150 -8.48 11.38 -1.12
N GLY A 151 -8.69 12.45 -1.88
CA GLY A 151 -9.65 13.51 -1.59
C GLY A 151 -11.07 12.99 -1.32
N LYS A 152 -11.84 13.73 -0.53
CA LYS A 152 -13.16 13.34 -0.03
C LYS A 152 -14.13 12.85 -1.14
N ASN A 153 -14.05 13.44 -2.33
CA ASN A 153 -14.94 13.13 -3.45
C ASN A 153 -14.33 12.16 -4.50
N HIS A 154 -13.05 11.80 -4.39
CA HIS A 154 -12.32 10.99 -5.36
C HIS A 154 -11.60 9.80 -4.71
N LYS A 155 -12.23 9.17 -3.73
CA LYS A 155 -11.63 8.05 -2.97
C LYS A 155 -11.46 6.77 -3.77
N PHE A 156 -12.11 6.65 -4.93
CA PHE A 156 -12.12 5.45 -5.73
C PHE A 156 -11.71 5.72 -7.17
N GLY A 157 -10.83 4.87 -7.70
CA GLY A 157 -10.51 4.77 -9.11
C GLY A 157 -11.04 3.47 -9.71
N VAL A 158 -11.46 3.50 -10.98
CA VAL A 158 -11.92 2.32 -11.73
C VAL A 158 -11.00 2.09 -12.92
N PHE A 159 -10.50 0.86 -13.05
CA PHE A 159 -9.48 0.47 -14.03
C PHE A 159 -9.99 -0.72 -14.86
N PRO A 160 -10.62 -0.46 -16.02
CA PRO A 160 -11.03 -1.50 -16.94
C PRO A 160 -9.87 -2.00 -17.80
N SER A 161 -9.88 -3.27 -18.16
CA SER A 161 -8.99 -3.85 -19.16
C SER A 161 -9.67 -4.96 -19.95
N ALA A 162 -9.24 -5.12 -21.19
CA ALA A 162 -9.71 -6.18 -22.08
C ALA A 162 -8.55 -6.79 -22.85
N ALA A 163 -8.63 -8.09 -23.16
CA ALA A 163 -7.66 -8.77 -24.00
C ALA A 163 -8.34 -9.80 -24.87
N LEU A 164 -7.83 -9.92 -26.10
CA LEU A 164 -8.18 -10.95 -27.05
C LEU A 164 -6.94 -11.80 -27.31
N ALA A 165 -7.10 -13.11 -27.38
CA ALA A 165 -6.02 -13.98 -27.78
C ALA A 165 -6.51 -15.09 -28.73
N TRP A 166 -5.67 -15.41 -29.71
CA TRP A 166 -5.90 -16.46 -30.68
C TRP A 166 -4.74 -17.45 -30.62
N ARG A 167 -5.06 -18.71 -30.35
CA ARG A 167 -4.11 -19.81 -30.39
C ARG A 167 -4.06 -20.35 -31.81
N ILE A 168 -3.18 -19.81 -32.62
CA ILE A 168 -3.01 -20.18 -34.03
C ILE A 168 -2.57 -21.63 -34.16
N SER A 169 -1.71 -22.08 -33.20
CA SER A 169 -1.25 -23.47 -33.16
C SER A 169 -2.38 -24.50 -32.97
N GLU A 170 -3.56 -24.08 -32.49
CA GLU A 170 -4.73 -24.99 -32.38
C GLU A 170 -5.58 -25.07 -33.64
N GLU A 171 -5.28 -24.27 -34.67
CA GLU A 171 -6.00 -24.31 -35.94
C GLU A 171 -5.54 -25.49 -36.79
N ASP A 172 -6.51 -26.10 -37.50
CA ASP A 172 -6.24 -27.31 -38.33
C ASP A 172 -5.27 -27.00 -39.46
N PHE A 173 -5.32 -25.79 -40.05
CA PHE A 173 -4.38 -25.38 -41.09
C PHE A 173 -2.94 -25.27 -40.56
N PHE A 174 -2.77 -24.92 -39.26
CA PHE A 174 -1.44 -24.82 -38.65
C PHE A 174 -0.91 -26.19 -38.27
N LYS A 175 -1.73 -27.02 -37.60
CA LYS A 175 -1.34 -28.37 -37.16
C LYS A 175 -0.95 -29.29 -38.32
N ASN A 176 -1.62 -29.12 -39.48
CA ASN A 176 -1.38 -29.98 -40.64
C ASN A 176 -0.18 -29.57 -41.48
N ASN A 177 0.39 -28.36 -41.26
CA ASN A 177 1.45 -27.82 -42.10
C ASN A 177 2.72 -27.39 -41.36
N VAL A 178 2.68 -27.36 -40.02
CA VAL A 178 3.80 -26.84 -39.20
C VAL A 178 4.10 -27.80 -38.05
N ASP A 179 5.13 -28.64 -38.24
CA ASP A 179 5.52 -29.64 -37.24
C ASP A 179 6.61 -29.13 -36.28
N TRP A 180 7.33 -28.06 -36.63
CA TRP A 180 8.47 -27.55 -35.89
C TRP A 180 8.08 -26.54 -34.78
N MET A 181 6.84 -26.06 -34.75
CA MET A 181 6.34 -25.09 -33.78
C MET A 181 5.10 -25.59 -33.04
N GLU A 182 5.23 -25.95 -31.79
CA GLU A 182 4.14 -26.51 -30.97
C GLU A 182 3.16 -25.46 -30.45
N ASN A 183 3.59 -24.21 -30.25
CA ASN A 183 2.74 -23.18 -29.65
C ASN A 183 2.93 -21.82 -30.32
N LEU A 184 1.90 -21.37 -31.03
CA LEU A 184 1.80 -20.03 -31.59
C LEU A 184 0.52 -19.35 -31.12
N LYS A 185 0.67 -18.24 -30.38
CA LYS A 185 -0.46 -17.47 -29.81
C LYS A 185 -0.28 -15.99 -30.09
N LEU A 186 -1.25 -15.40 -30.75
CA LEU A 186 -1.36 -13.94 -30.87
C LEU A 186 -2.21 -13.39 -29.73
N ARG A 187 -1.77 -12.28 -29.13
CA ARG A 187 -2.53 -11.57 -28.07
C ARG A 187 -2.51 -10.07 -28.30
N LEU A 188 -3.70 -9.48 -28.20
CA LEU A 188 -3.91 -8.04 -28.15
C LEU A 188 -4.56 -7.68 -26.82
N SER A 189 -4.06 -6.65 -26.15
CA SER A 189 -4.63 -6.20 -24.88
C SER A 189 -4.59 -4.69 -24.74
N TYR A 190 -5.62 -4.14 -24.10
CA TYR A 190 -5.73 -2.74 -23.73
C TYR A 190 -6.23 -2.64 -22.29
N GLY A 191 -5.72 -1.67 -21.53
CA GLY A 191 -6.14 -1.46 -20.15
C GLY A 191 -5.68 -0.14 -19.60
N GLN A 192 -6.35 0.30 -18.54
CA GLN A 192 -5.99 1.46 -17.76
C GLN A 192 -5.42 1.00 -16.42
N ASN A 193 -4.32 1.65 -16.00
CA ASN A 193 -3.72 1.45 -14.69
C ASN A 193 -3.78 2.75 -13.90
N GLY A 194 -4.09 2.64 -12.62
CA GLY A 194 -3.99 3.75 -11.68
C GLY A 194 -2.61 3.81 -11.03
N ASN A 195 -2.18 5.02 -10.71
CA ASN A 195 -0.99 5.24 -9.91
C ASN A 195 -1.37 5.93 -8.59
N ARG A 196 -0.84 5.43 -7.47
CA ARG A 196 -1.06 5.99 -6.12
C ARG A 196 0.14 6.85 -5.73
N THR A 197 0.30 8.02 -6.38
CA THR A 197 1.41 8.95 -6.13
C THR A 197 1.09 10.03 -5.09
N VAL A 198 -0.17 10.13 -4.64
CA VAL A 198 -0.57 11.12 -3.65
C VAL A 198 -0.05 10.72 -2.27
N GLY A 199 0.70 11.62 -1.63
CA GLY A 199 1.19 11.44 -0.27
C GLY A 199 0.04 11.40 0.75
N ARG A 200 0.33 10.83 1.92
CA ARG A 200 -0.63 10.75 3.03
C ARG A 200 -1.05 12.15 3.45
N TYR A 201 -2.35 12.34 3.68
CA TYR A 201 -2.94 13.60 4.19
C TYR A 201 -2.73 14.84 3.30
N GLN A 202 -2.14 14.73 2.11
CA GLN A 202 -1.95 15.86 1.20
C GLN A 202 -3.25 16.50 0.72
N THR A 203 -4.35 15.76 0.73
CA THR A 203 -5.68 16.24 0.34
C THR A 203 -6.49 16.81 1.52
N MET A 204 -5.90 16.85 2.71
CA MET A 204 -6.52 17.42 3.91
C MET A 204 -5.87 18.75 4.24
N ALA A 205 -6.65 19.72 4.74
CA ALA A 205 -6.11 20.93 5.33
C ALA A 205 -5.21 20.54 6.52
N GLN A 206 -3.95 20.91 6.46
CA GLN A 206 -2.98 20.65 7.53
C GLN A 206 -2.85 21.89 8.39
N MET A 207 -2.92 21.72 9.72
CA MET A 207 -2.57 22.75 10.67
C MET A 207 -1.15 22.50 11.16
N GLY A 208 -0.25 23.44 10.92
CA GLY A 208 1.10 23.44 11.48
C GLY A 208 1.14 24.32 12.73
N ALA A 209 1.84 23.88 13.77
CA ALA A 209 2.22 24.76 14.85
C ALA A 209 3.31 25.71 14.30
N GLY A 210 2.91 26.88 13.86
CA GLY A 210 3.82 27.96 13.50
C GLY A 210 3.93 28.95 14.64
N VAL A 211 5.13 29.39 14.95
CA VAL A 211 5.34 30.49 15.87
C VAL A 211 4.98 31.79 15.11
N GLY A 212 3.71 32.12 15.12
CA GLY A 212 3.26 33.45 14.70
C GLY A 212 3.27 34.37 15.90
N SER A 213 4.04 35.44 15.86
CA SER A 213 3.94 36.52 16.86
C SER A 213 2.78 37.45 16.49
N VAL A 214 1.78 37.51 17.34
CA VAL A 214 0.73 38.54 17.26
C VAL A 214 1.07 39.62 18.29
N LYS A 215 1.21 40.86 17.83
CA LYS A 215 1.30 42.03 18.73
C LYS A 215 -0.10 42.32 19.25
N VAL A 216 -0.27 42.16 20.54
CA VAL A 216 -1.46 42.63 21.24
C VAL A 216 -0.95 43.61 22.28
N ASP A 217 -1.25 44.90 22.09
CA ASP A 217 -1.01 45.99 23.07
C ASP A 217 0.42 46.01 23.63
N ASP A 218 1.38 46.37 22.82
CA ASP A 218 2.84 46.47 23.17
C ASP A 218 3.53 45.20 23.72
N SER A 219 2.80 44.10 23.89
CA SER A 219 3.35 42.81 24.26
C SER A 219 3.26 41.81 23.11
N THR A 220 4.33 41.05 22.88
CA THR A 220 4.39 40.02 21.86
C THR A 220 3.96 38.69 22.44
N VAL A 221 2.81 38.16 22.01
CA VAL A 221 2.36 36.82 22.40
C VAL A 221 2.72 35.82 21.27
N ASN A 222 3.56 34.86 21.60
CA ASN A 222 3.92 33.77 20.69
C ASN A 222 2.94 32.64 20.87
N ALA A 223 1.83 32.66 20.15
CA ALA A 223 0.94 31.51 20.03
C ALA A 223 0.11 31.62 18.73
N GLY A 224 0.18 30.65 17.89
CA GLY A 224 -0.67 30.55 16.70
C GLY A 224 -0.53 29.23 15.97
N TYR A 225 -1.67 28.69 15.56
CA TYR A 225 -1.72 27.63 14.56
C TYR A 225 -1.86 28.30 13.19
N LEU A 226 -0.94 28.00 12.29
CA LEU A 226 -1.08 28.42 10.89
C LEU A 226 -1.78 27.30 10.12
N PHE A 227 -2.80 27.67 9.34
CA PHE A 227 -3.40 26.76 8.37
C PHE A 227 -2.42 26.60 7.21
N GLY A 228 -2.00 25.36 6.94
CA GLY A 228 -1.27 25.05 5.71
C GLY A 228 -2.23 25.03 4.53
N ASP A 229 -1.83 25.59 3.40
CA ASP A 229 -2.58 25.53 2.16
C ASP A 229 -2.74 24.05 1.74
N GLY A 230 -3.95 23.52 1.89
CA GLY A 230 -4.28 22.21 1.39
C GLY A 230 -4.27 22.25 -0.14
N VAL A 231 -3.56 21.30 -0.76
CA VAL A 231 -3.60 21.14 -2.21
C VAL A 231 -5.03 20.68 -2.58
N SER A 232 -5.78 21.54 -3.23
CA SER A 232 -7.05 21.17 -3.87
C SER A 232 -6.73 20.27 -5.08
N ALA A 233 -7.17 19.01 -5.02
CA ALA A 233 -7.16 18.11 -6.18
C ALA A 233 -8.46 18.24 -6.98
#